data_02de82a8a856721ac6e420b3b3ecd448
#
_entry.id   02de82a8a856721ac6e420b3b3ecd448
#
_cell.length_a   1.000
_cell.length_b   1.000
_cell.length_c   1.000
_cell.angle_alpha   90.00
_cell.angle_beta   90.00
_cell.angle_gamma   90.00
#
_symmetry.space_group_name_H-M   'P 1'
#
loop_
_entity.id
_entity.type
_entity.pdbx_description
1 polymer ?
#
loop_
_entity_poly.entity_id
_entity_poly.type
_entity_poly.pdbx_seq_one_letter_code
_entity_poly.pdbx_strand_id
1 'polypeptide(L)'
;MSTENDERVRAHPLDAPDTEVSVREAFGLDTDIKVPAFSEASDYVPDVDDAYIFDHDTTMAILAGFAHNRRVLIQGYHGTGKSTHVEQVASRLNWPCVRVNLDSHISRIDLIGKDAIVLRDGKQITEFREGILPWALQQPCALCFDEYDAGRPDVMFVIQRILEVEGKMTLLDQSKVIRSHKFFRLFATANTIGLGDTTGLYHGTQQINQGQMDRWNIVTS
;
A
#
# COMPACT_ATOMS: atom_id res chain seq x y z
N MET A 1 22.98 -14.38 27.63
CA MET A 1 22.63 -14.82 26.28
C MET A 1 21.56 -13.86 25.81
N SER A 2 22.01 -12.76 25.27
CA SER A 2 21.16 -11.67 24.78
C SER A 2 20.63 -12.05 23.38
N THR A 3 19.34 -12.23 23.33
CA THR A 3 18.61 -12.17 22.04
C THR A 3 18.83 -10.77 21.48
N GLU A 4 19.75 -10.63 20.52
CA GLU A 4 19.75 -9.46 19.65
C GLU A 4 18.38 -9.46 18.98
N ASN A 5 17.54 -8.56 19.47
CA ASN A 5 16.29 -8.18 18.82
C ASN A 5 16.66 -7.81 17.38
N ASP A 6 16.13 -8.56 16.44
CA ASP A 6 15.98 -8.12 15.06
C ASP A 6 15.10 -6.85 15.11
N GLU A 7 15.74 -5.69 15.29
CA GLU A 7 15.07 -4.40 15.27
C GLU A 7 14.58 -4.16 13.83
N ARG A 8 13.46 -4.79 13.52
CA ARG A 8 12.75 -4.52 12.27
C ARG A 8 12.42 -3.04 12.27
N VAL A 9 12.87 -2.37 11.24
CA VAL A 9 12.57 -0.94 11.05
C VAL A 9 11.05 -0.76 11.08
N ARG A 10 10.56 0.03 12.04
CA ARG A 10 9.14 0.33 12.19
C ARG A 10 8.76 1.44 11.22
N ALA A 11 7.57 1.32 10.62
CA ALA A 11 7.05 2.36 9.73
C ALA A 11 6.72 3.65 10.51
N HIS A 12 6.28 3.51 11.77
CA HIS A 12 5.98 4.64 12.65
C HIS A 12 6.30 4.26 14.11
N PRO A 13 6.78 5.21 14.97
CA PRO A 13 7.01 4.95 16.38
C PRO A 13 5.73 4.61 17.15
N LEU A 14 4.57 5.18 16.75
CA LEU A 14 3.27 4.88 17.32
C LEU A 14 2.59 3.73 16.58
N ASP A 15 1.83 2.90 17.29
CA ASP A 15 1.05 1.80 16.71
C ASP A 15 -0.33 2.24 16.19
N ALA A 16 -0.76 3.45 16.52
CA ALA A 16 -2.09 3.96 16.17
C ALA A 16 -2.06 5.47 15.94
N PRO A 17 -2.94 5.99 15.07
CA PRO A 17 -3.19 7.42 14.97
C PRO A 17 -3.60 7.98 16.35
N ASP A 18 -3.01 9.08 16.73
CA ASP A 18 -3.16 9.73 18.04
C ASP A 18 -3.83 11.10 17.97
N THR A 19 -4.17 11.56 16.76
CA THR A 19 -4.85 12.83 16.50
C THR A 19 -5.85 12.73 15.38
N GLU A 20 -6.55 13.84 15.10
CA GLU A 20 -7.44 14.00 13.96
C GLU A 20 -7.11 15.28 13.20
N VAL A 21 -7.26 15.24 11.88
CA VAL A 21 -7.06 16.34 10.96
C VAL A 21 -8.39 16.76 10.34
N SER A 22 -8.65 18.07 10.30
CA SER A 22 -9.79 18.66 9.59
C SER A 22 -9.59 18.55 8.09
N VAL A 23 -10.54 17.92 7.40
CA VAL A 23 -10.48 17.77 5.94
C VAL A 23 -10.54 19.13 5.24
N ARG A 24 -11.33 20.07 5.76
CA ARG A 24 -11.40 21.44 5.25
C ARG A 24 -10.05 22.15 5.32
N GLU A 25 -9.37 22.07 6.45
CA GLU A 25 -8.12 22.79 6.67
C GLU A 25 -6.95 22.16 5.91
N ALA A 26 -6.85 20.84 5.91
CA ALA A 26 -5.71 20.14 5.32
C ALA A 26 -5.80 19.97 3.80
N PHE A 27 -7.03 19.88 3.25
CA PHE A 27 -7.25 19.55 1.85
C PHE A 27 -8.03 20.62 1.08
N GLY A 28 -8.52 21.66 1.75
CA GLY A 28 -9.30 22.73 1.13
C GLY A 28 -10.70 22.31 0.67
N LEU A 29 -11.20 21.16 1.15
CA LEU A 29 -12.51 20.65 0.77
C LEU A 29 -13.62 21.18 1.67
N ASP A 30 -14.78 21.51 1.09
CA ASP A 30 -15.91 22.07 1.83
C ASP A 30 -16.69 21.00 2.61
N THR A 31 -16.09 20.54 3.72
CA THR A 31 -16.67 19.56 4.62
C THR A 31 -16.15 19.74 6.05
N ASP A 32 -16.96 19.39 7.05
CA ASP A 32 -16.59 19.46 8.47
C ASP A 32 -16.06 18.11 9.00
N ILE A 33 -15.78 17.15 8.12
CA ILE A 33 -15.26 15.84 8.48
C ILE A 33 -13.85 15.96 9.05
N LYS A 34 -13.58 15.18 10.10
CA LYS A 34 -12.24 14.95 10.63
C LYS A 34 -11.84 13.50 10.39
N VAL A 35 -10.57 13.28 10.15
CA VAL A 35 -10.01 11.95 9.86
C VAL A 35 -8.84 11.65 10.79
N PRO A 36 -8.65 10.38 11.19
CA PRO A 36 -7.51 10.00 12.03
C PRO A 36 -6.18 10.29 11.33
N ALA A 37 -5.23 10.75 12.10
CA ALA A 37 -3.88 11.10 11.67
C ALA A 37 -2.86 10.83 12.77
N PHE A 38 -1.58 10.83 12.42
CA PHE A 38 -0.50 10.85 13.39
C PHE A 38 -0.06 12.28 13.67
N SER A 39 0.24 12.61 14.92
CA SER A 39 0.69 13.94 15.31
C SER A 39 2.10 14.26 14.80
N GLU A 40 2.92 13.23 14.62
CA GLU A 40 4.29 13.35 14.15
C GLU A 40 4.50 12.54 12.87
N ALA A 41 5.38 13.03 11.99
CA ALA A 41 5.80 12.29 10.81
C ALA A 41 6.90 11.27 11.16
N SER A 42 7.00 10.23 10.35
CA SER A 42 8.12 9.27 10.37
C SER A 42 8.86 9.29 9.04
N ASP A 43 9.98 8.57 8.96
CA ASP A 43 10.80 8.49 7.73
C ASP A 43 10.04 7.89 6.52
N TYR A 44 8.92 7.22 6.77
CA TYR A 44 8.07 6.63 5.72
C TYR A 44 6.90 7.53 5.31
N VAL A 45 6.77 8.70 5.90
CA VAL A 45 5.74 9.68 5.49
C VAL A 45 6.25 10.44 4.27
N PRO A 46 5.48 10.48 3.17
CA PRO A 46 5.87 11.23 1.98
C PRO A 46 6.04 12.73 2.26
N ASP A 47 6.91 13.37 1.50
CA ASP A 47 7.09 14.82 1.56
C ASP A 47 5.81 15.55 1.15
N VAL A 48 5.54 16.67 1.82
CA VAL A 48 4.42 17.55 1.51
C VAL A 48 4.76 18.39 0.29
N ASP A 49 3.89 18.35 -0.73
CA ASP A 49 3.90 19.31 -1.83
C ASP A 49 2.83 20.37 -1.57
N ASP A 50 3.23 21.57 -1.17
CA ASP A 50 2.32 22.67 -0.85
C ASP A 50 1.56 23.21 -2.07
N ALA A 51 2.04 22.94 -3.28
CA ALA A 51 1.38 23.32 -4.53
C ALA A 51 0.36 22.28 -5.03
N TYR A 52 0.22 21.14 -4.33
CA TYR A 52 -0.67 20.07 -4.75
C TYR A 52 -2.14 20.48 -4.61
N ILE A 53 -2.90 20.30 -5.69
CA ILE A 53 -4.35 20.59 -5.73
C ILE A 53 -5.12 19.27 -5.61
N PHE A 54 -5.98 19.20 -4.59
CA PHE A 54 -6.78 18.02 -4.30
C PHE A 54 -8.09 18.01 -5.11
N ASP A 55 -8.31 16.95 -5.90
CA ASP A 55 -9.62 16.65 -6.46
C ASP A 55 -10.58 16.15 -5.38
N HIS A 56 -11.80 16.67 -5.37
CA HIS A 56 -12.76 16.39 -4.29
C HIS A 56 -13.06 14.89 -4.16
N ASP A 57 -13.52 14.25 -5.24
CA ASP A 57 -14.07 12.90 -5.19
C ASP A 57 -12.97 11.86 -4.92
N THR A 58 -11.83 12.01 -5.58
CA THR A 58 -10.67 11.14 -5.37
C THR A 58 -10.13 11.28 -3.96
N THR A 59 -10.02 12.51 -3.45
CA THR A 59 -9.55 12.76 -2.07
C THR A 59 -10.49 12.14 -1.04
N MET A 60 -11.81 12.32 -1.19
CA MET A 60 -12.79 11.74 -0.27
C MET A 60 -12.76 10.22 -0.28
N ALA A 61 -12.55 9.59 -1.44
CA ALA A 61 -12.38 8.14 -1.52
C ALA A 61 -11.11 7.66 -0.80
N ILE A 62 -9.98 8.36 -0.99
CA ILE A 62 -8.72 8.03 -0.31
C ILE A 62 -8.86 8.23 1.21
N LEU A 63 -9.49 9.31 1.66
CA LEU A 63 -9.76 9.58 3.07
C LEU A 63 -10.65 8.50 3.71
N ALA A 64 -11.66 8.00 2.99
CA ALA A 64 -12.44 6.85 3.42
C ALA A 64 -11.58 5.58 3.57
N GLY A 65 -10.57 5.43 2.71
CA GLY A 65 -9.55 4.38 2.85
C GLY A 65 -8.79 4.49 4.16
N PHE A 66 -8.28 5.66 4.50
CA PHE A 66 -7.55 5.89 5.74
C PHE A 66 -8.43 5.77 6.98
N ALA A 67 -9.60 6.42 6.99
CA ALA A 67 -10.48 6.47 8.15
C ALA A 67 -11.18 5.13 8.44
N HIS A 68 -11.65 4.44 7.39
CA HIS A 68 -12.54 3.27 7.51
C HIS A 68 -11.95 1.98 6.95
N ASN A 69 -10.66 1.95 6.66
CA ASN A 69 -9.98 0.79 6.07
C ASN A 69 -10.64 0.29 4.77
N ARG A 70 -11.13 1.22 3.94
CA ARG A 70 -11.63 0.87 2.60
C ARG A 70 -10.44 0.67 1.67
N ARG A 71 -10.49 -0.40 0.90
CA ARG A 71 -9.50 -0.64 -0.15
C ARG A 71 -9.90 0.17 -1.35
N VAL A 72 -9.05 1.11 -1.77
CA VAL A 72 -9.37 2.08 -2.83
C VAL A 72 -8.45 1.86 -4.02
N LEU A 73 -9.04 1.66 -5.19
CA LEU A 73 -8.34 1.62 -6.47
C LEU A 73 -8.68 2.89 -7.25
N ILE A 74 -7.66 3.68 -7.57
CA ILE A 74 -7.80 4.90 -8.35
C ILE A 74 -7.50 4.57 -9.81
N GLN A 75 -8.49 4.77 -10.65
CA GLN A 75 -8.41 4.54 -12.08
C GLN A 75 -8.33 5.86 -12.82
N GLY A 76 -7.54 5.93 -13.88
CA GLY A 76 -7.44 7.13 -14.73
C GLY A 76 -6.29 7.03 -15.71
N TYR A 77 -6.17 8.01 -16.61
CA TYR A 77 -5.12 8.02 -17.60
C TYR A 77 -3.72 8.07 -16.98
N HIS A 78 -2.74 7.59 -17.73
CA HIS A 78 -1.33 7.70 -17.32
C HIS A 78 -0.94 9.18 -17.14
N GLY A 79 -0.15 9.47 -16.10
CA GLY A 79 0.32 10.83 -15.82
C GLY A 79 -0.68 11.76 -15.11
N THR A 80 -1.86 11.28 -14.69
CA THR A 80 -2.82 12.09 -13.92
C THR A 80 -2.48 12.25 -12.43
N GLY A 81 -1.34 11.71 -11.98
CA GLY A 81 -0.90 11.88 -10.60
C GLY A 81 -1.59 10.98 -9.56
N LYS A 82 -2.21 9.87 -9.99
CA LYS A 82 -2.98 8.96 -9.10
C LYS A 82 -2.22 8.52 -7.85
N SER A 83 -1.02 8.00 -8.01
CA SER A 83 -0.17 7.53 -6.90
C SER A 83 0.29 8.70 -6.03
N THR A 84 0.67 9.81 -6.65
CA THR A 84 1.01 11.07 -5.96
C THR A 84 -0.16 11.57 -5.12
N HIS A 85 -1.40 11.39 -5.59
CA HIS A 85 -2.59 11.77 -4.82
C HIS A 85 -2.68 11.01 -3.49
N VAL A 86 -2.47 9.68 -3.51
CA VAL A 86 -2.42 8.86 -2.29
C VAL A 86 -1.30 9.33 -1.36
N GLU A 87 -0.10 9.56 -1.90
CA GLU A 87 1.06 10.05 -1.15
C GLU A 87 0.79 11.43 -0.53
N GLN A 88 0.17 12.35 -1.28
CA GLN A 88 -0.14 13.68 -0.79
C GLN A 88 -1.25 13.70 0.26
N VAL A 89 -2.21 12.77 0.21
CA VAL A 89 -3.16 12.58 1.31
C VAL A 89 -2.46 11.99 2.53
N ALA A 90 -1.64 10.96 2.34
CA ALA A 90 -0.88 10.34 3.43
C ALA A 90 0.03 11.37 4.14
N SER A 91 0.71 12.24 3.40
CA SER A 91 1.60 13.26 3.96
C SER A 91 0.87 14.24 4.89
N ARG A 92 -0.37 14.68 4.56
CA ARG A 92 -1.17 15.57 5.44
C ARG A 92 -1.70 14.87 6.68
N LEU A 93 -1.75 13.53 6.65
CA LEU A 93 -2.15 12.72 7.79
C LEU A 93 -0.95 12.22 8.62
N ASN A 94 0.28 12.57 8.26
CA ASN A 94 1.51 11.98 8.79
C ASN A 94 1.48 10.45 8.78
N TRP A 95 0.75 9.86 7.81
CA TRP A 95 0.59 8.42 7.69
C TRP A 95 1.72 7.83 6.85
N PRO A 96 2.49 6.87 7.38
CA PRO A 96 3.49 6.18 6.58
C PRO A 96 2.88 5.61 5.31
N CYS A 97 3.52 5.83 4.16
CA CYS A 97 3.03 5.37 2.88
C CYS A 97 4.18 4.79 2.05
N VAL A 98 4.02 3.54 1.65
CA VAL A 98 5.00 2.84 0.82
C VAL A 98 4.36 2.54 -0.53
N ARG A 99 5.05 2.91 -1.59
CA ARG A 99 4.61 2.68 -2.96
C ARG A 99 5.39 1.52 -3.58
N VAL A 100 4.69 0.61 -4.22
CA VAL A 100 5.26 -0.52 -4.96
C VAL A 100 4.70 -0.51 -6.37
N ASN A 101 5.56 -0.31 -7.36
CA ASN A 101 5.17 -0.41 -8.76
C ASN A 101 5.11 -1.89 -9.15
N LEU A 102 3.94 -2.34 -9.65
CA LEU A 102 3.71 -3.73 -10.09
C LEU A 102 4.05 -3.91 -11.58
N ASP A 103 5.15 -3.32 -12.01
CA ASP A 103 5.63 -3.54 -13.36
C ASP A 103 6.01 -5.02 -13.63
N SER A 104 6.32 -5.34 -14.87
CA SER A 104 6.65 -6.72 -15.29
C SER A 104 7.92 -7.31 -14.65
N HIS A 105 8.71 -6.50 -13.92
CA HIS A 105 9.95 -6.91 -13.27
C HIS A 105 9.74 -7.39 -11.85
N ILE A 106 8.68 -6.94 -11.17
CA ILE A 106 8.35 -7.38 -9.81
C ILE A 106 7.89 -8.83 -9.83
N SER A 107 8.54 -9.65 -9.01
CA SER A 107 8.22 -11.06 -8.83
C SER A 107 7.57 -11.31 -7.45
N ARG A 108 6.97 -12.49 -7.30
CA ARG A 108 6.47 -12.96 -6.01
C ARG A 108 7.53 -12.90 -4.90
N ILE A 109 8.78 -13.22 -5.22
CA ILE A 109 9.90 -13.24 -4.26
C ILE A 109 10.21 -11.83 -3.76
N ASP A 110 10.10 -10.82 -4.61
CA ASP A 110 10.33 -9.43 -4.22
C ASP A 110 9.26 -8.93 -3.25
N LEU A 111 8.01 -9.37 -3.43
CA LEU A 111 6.92 -9.01 -2.53
C LEU A 111 6.94 -9.77 -1.21
N ILE A 112 7.13 -11.09 -1.23
CA ILE A 112 7.00 -11.95 -0.04
C ILE A 112 8.31 -12.04 0.73
N GLY A 113 9.42 -12.16 0.00
CA GLY A 113 10.75 -12.41 0.57
C GLY A 113 11.38 -13.70 0.04
N LYS A 114 12.59 -13.94 0.47
CA LYS A 114 13.41 -15.05 0.01
C LYS A 114 14.40 -15.50 1.08
N ASP A 115 14.85 -16.72 0.96
CA ASP A 115 15.98 -17.21 1.71
C ASP A 115 17.27 -16.55 1.21
N ALA A 116 18.07 -16.08 2.14
CA ALA A 116 19.38 -15.49 1.89
C ALA A 116 20.44 -16.21 2.73
N ILE A 117 21.61 -16.42 2.14
CA ILE A 117 22.75 -16.95 2.87
C ILE A 117 23.45 -15.74 3.54
N VAL A 118 23.54 -15.78 4.86
CA VAL A 118 24.21 -14.77 5.66
C VAL A 118 25.37 -15.39 6.43
N LEU A 119 26.41 -14.60 6.70
CA LEU A 119 27.52 -15.00 7.53
C LEU A 119 27.26 -14.55 8.97
N ARG A 120 27.13 -15.50 9.91
CA ARG A 120 27.12 -15.22 11.35
C ARG A 120 28.26 -16.03 12.02
N ASP A 121 29.08 -15.37 12.78
CA ASP A 121 30.23 -15.97 13.49
C ASP A 121 31.16 -16.84 12.58
N GLY A 122 31.35 -16.39 11.33
CA GLY A 122 32.14 -17.10 10.33
C GLY A 122 31.51 -18.35 9.72
N LYS A 123 30.24 -18.63 10.05
CA LYS A 123 29.45 -19.73 9.47
C LYS A 123 28.38 -19.20 8.51
N GLN A 124 28.19 -19.90 7.40
CA GLN A 124 27.08 -19.63 6.50
C GLN A 124 25.80 -20.23 7.09
N ILE A 125 24.79 -19.40 7.25
CA ILE A 125 23.45 -19.81 7.65
C ILE A 125 22.44 -19.30 6.62
N THR A 126 21.38 -20.07 6.42
CA THR A 126 20.23 -19.62 5.61
C THR A 126 19.25 -18.88 6.51
N GLU A 127 18.92 -17.66 6.14
CA GLU A 127 17.95 -16.81 6.85
C GLU A 127 16.91 -16.27 5.87
N PHE A 128 15.63 -16.36 6.24
CA PHE A 128 14.58 -15.79 5.43
C PHE A 128 14.55 -14.27 5.60
N ARG A 129 14.66 -13.53 4.49
CA ARG A 129 14.47 -12.08 4.45
C ARG A 129 13.07 -11.76 3.98
N GLU A 130 12.27 -11.17 4.87
CA GLU A 130 10.93 -10.73 4.54
C GLU A 130 10.95 -9.68 3.42
N GLY A 131 10.02 -9.82 2.47
CA GLY A 131 9.76 -8.80 1.45
C GLY A 131 8.92 -7.65 1.99
N ILE A 132 8.62 -6.70 1.10
CA ILE A 132 7.88 -5.49 1.47
C ILE A 132 6.46 -5.77 1.98
N LEU A 133 5.78 -6.79 1.44
CA LEU A 133 4.39 -7.08 1.75
C LEU A 133 4.19 -7.64 3.17
N PRO A 134 4.91 -8.70 3.63
CA PRO A 134 4.81 -9.17 4.99
C PRO A 134 5.20 -8.08 6.01
N TRP A 135 6.22 -7.27 5.71
CA TRP A 135 6.63 -6.17 6.56
C TRP A 135 5.51 -5.12 6.67
N ALA A 136 5.00 -4.61 5.55
CA ALA A 136 3.97 -3.57 5.53
C ALA A 136 2.68 -4.01 6.21
N LEU A 137 2.25 -5.27 6.01
CA LEU A 137 1.06 -5.82 6.67
C LEU A 137 1.12 -5.72 8.19
N GLN A 138 2.30 -5.79 8.78
CA GLN A 138 2.50 -5.77 10.23
C GLN A 138 2.67 -4.35 10.80
N GLN A 139 2.57 -3.31 9.95
CA GLN A 139 2.83 -1.92 10.30
C GLN A 139 1.57 -1.05 10.21
N PRO A 140 1.50 0.05 10.97
CA PRO A 140 0.47 1.08 10.80
C PRO A 140 0.82 1.97 9.60
N CYS A 141 0.81 1.41 8.40
CA CYS A 141 1.20 2.09 7.17
C CYS A 141 0.21 1.87 6.04
N ALA A 142 0.25 2.72 5.05
CA ALA A 142 -0.41 2.54 3.78
C ALA A 142 0.54 1.89 2.78
N LEU A 143 0.06 0.89 2.05
CA LEU A 143 0.74 0.28 0.91
C LEU A 143 -0.04 0.66 -0.34
N CYS A 144 0.63 1.29 -1.30
CA CYS A 144 0.04 1.68 -2.58
C CYS A 144 0.66 0.85 -3.71
N PHE A 145 -0.14 -0.01 -4.31
CA PHE A 145 0.25 -0.73 -5.52
C PHE A 145 0.01 0.16 -6.74
N ASP A 146 1.09 0.59 -7.38
CA ASP A 146 1.01 1.35 -8.60
C ASP A 146 1.00 0.43 -9.83
N GLU A 147 0.30 0.85 -10.88
CA GLU A 147 0.12 0.06 -12.11
C GLU A 147 -0.44 -1.36 -11.84
N TYR A 148 -1.48 -1.44 -11.00
CA TYR A 148 -2.08 -2.69 -10.58
C TYR A 148 -2.52 -3.58 -11.74
N ASP A 149 -2.93 -3.00 -12.86
CA ASP A 149 -3.33 -3.66 -14.10
C ASP A 149 -2.15 -4.17 -14.95
N ALA A 150 -0.91 -3.80 -14.61
CA ALA A 150 0.30 -4.34 -15.24
C ALA A 150 0.93 -5.50 -14.46
N GLY A 151 0.39 -5.82 -13.27
CA GLY A 151 0.92 -6.83 -12.38
C GLY A 151 0.93 -8.25 -12.99
N ARG A 152 2.01 -9.00 -12.77
CA ARG A 152 2.12 -10.40 -13.22
C ARG A 152 1.09 -11.28 -12.51
N PRO A 153 0.54 -12.32 -13.15
CA PRO A 153 -0.47 -13.19 -12.55
C PRO A 153 -0.03 -13.84 -11.22
N ASP A 154 1.23 -14.26 -11.10
CA ASP A 154 1.77 -14.86 -9.88
C ASP A 154 1.81 -13.87 -8.70
N VAL A 155 2.11 -12.60 -8.98
CA VAL A 155 2.07 -11.49 -8.03
C VAL A 155 0.63 -11.17 -7.64
N MET A 156 -0.27 -11.11 -8.61
CA MET A 156 -1.69 -10.80 -8.38
C MET A 156 -2.38 -11.83 -7.49
N PHE A 157 -2.02 -13.11 -7.59
CA PHE A 157 -2.53 -14.15 -6.68
C PHE A 157 -2.12 -13.95 -5.22
N VAL A 158 -0.91 -13.44 -4.99
CA VAL A 158 -0.45 -13.11 -3.64
C VAL A 158 -1.26 -11.95 -3.07
N ILE A 159 -1.43 -10.90 -3.86
CA ILE A 159 -2.18 -9.70 -3.45
C ILE A 159 -3.65 -10.05 -3.19
N GLN A 160 -4.26 -10.92 -4.00
CA GLN A 160 -5.64 -11.35 -3.82
C GLN A 160 -5.91 -11.88 -2.40
N ARG A 161 -4.98 -12.63 -1.82
CA ARG A 161 -5.13 -13.19 -0.47
C ARG A 161 -5.23 -12.11 0.61
N ILE A 162 -4.51 -11.00 0.47
CA ILE A 162 -4.60 -9.89 1.43
C ILE A 162 -5.85 -9.02 1.21
N LEU A 163 -6.47 -9.12 0.03
CA LEU A 163 -7.75 -8.47 -0.27
C LEU A 163 -8.94 -9.21 0.35
N GLU A 164 -8.77 -10.41 0.87
CA GLU A 164 -9.84 -11.15 1.56
C GLU A 164 -10.18 -10.48 2.89
N VAL A 165 -11.40 -10.73 3.38
CA VAL A 165 -11.98 -10.06 4.56
C VAL A 165 -11.08 -10.15 5.80
N GLU A 166 -10.39 -11.28 5.95
CA GLU A 166 -9.53 -11.50 7.11
C GLU A 166 -8.14 -10.85 7.00
N GLY A 167 -7.71 -10.41 5.80
CA GLY A 167 -6.41 -9.76 5.58
C GLY A 167 -5.22 -10.59 6.08
N LYS A 168 -5.27 -11.91 5.89
CA LYS A 168 -4.23 -12.84 6.37
C LYS A 168 -3.31 -13.26 5.24
N MET A 169 -2.03 -13.38 5.56
CA MET A 169 -1.02 -13.94 4.67
C MET A 169 -0.34 -15.12 5.36
N THR A 170 -0.22 -16.25 4.66
CA THR A 170 0.53 -17.41 5.15
C THR A 170 1.87 -17.48 4.45
N LEU A 171 2.94 -17.40 5.21
CA LEU A 171 4.30 -17.67 4.76
C LEU A 171 4.55 -19.16 4.92
N LEU A 172 4.41 -19.92 3.83
CA LEU A 172 4.53 -21.39 3.85
C LEU A 172 5.91 -21.86 4.30
N ASP A 173 6.97 -21.18 3.83
CA ASP A 173 8.36 -21.53 4.14
C ASP A 173 8.71 -21.34 5.63
N GLN A 174 7.93 -20.54 6.35
CA GLN A 174 8.10 -20.28 7.77
C GLN A 174 6.96 -20.86 8.65
N SER A 175 5.97 -21.52 8.05
CA SER A 175 4.77 -21.97 8.75
C SER A 175 4.11 -20.85 9.59
N LYS A 176 4.21 -19.60 9.14
CA LYS A 176 3.79 -18.40 9.85
C LYS A 176 2.56 -17.78 9.17
N VAL A 177 1.54 -17.45 9.96
CA VAL A 177 0.39 -16.66 9.52
C VAL A 177 0.58 -15.22 9.99
N ILE A 178 0.61 -14.29 9.04
CA ILE A 178 0.67 -12.86 9.30
C ILE A 178 -0.75 -12.29 9.18
N ARG A 179 -1.19 -11.57 10.19
CA ARG A 179 -2.43 -10.80 10.18
C ARG A 179 -2.11 -9.34 9.91
N SER A 180 -2.98 -8.66 9.16
CA SER A 180 -2.81 -7.24 8.92
C SER A 180 -2.95 -6.45 10.22
N HIS A 181 -2.08 -5.46 10.37
CA HIS A 181 -2.17 -4.48 11.45
C HIS A 181 -3.50 -3.72 11.37
N LYS A 182 -4.09 -3.34 12.50
CA LYS A 182 -5.38 -2.61 12.55
C LYS A 182 -5.36 -1.33 11.70
N PHE A 183 -4.23 -0.67 11.65
CA PHE A 183 -4.03 0.58 10.90
C PHE A 183 -3.22 0.39 9.60
N PHE A 184 -3.08 -0.84 9.14
CA PHE A 184 -2.64 -1.08 7.76
C PHE A 184 -3.71 -0.61 6.78
N ARG A 185 -3.29 0.06 5.70
CA ARG A 185 -4.17 0.57 4.64
C ARG A 185 -3.68 0.10 3.29
N LEU A 186 -4.60 -0.13 2.37
CA LEU A 186 -4.27 -0.64 1.05
C LEU A 186 -4.92 0.20 -0.05
N PHE A 187 -4.08 0.70 -0.95
CA PHE A 187 -4.45 1.47 -2.12
C PHE A 187 -3.87 0.83 -3.38
N ALA A 188 -4.47 1.12 -4.51
CA ALA A 188 -3.90 0.77 -5.80
C ALA A 188 -4.24 1.84 -6.85
N THR A 189 -3.43 1.90 -7.91
CA THR A 189 -3.71 2.71 -9.10
C THR A 189 -3.73 1.83 -10.33
N ALA A 190 -4.57 2.17 -11.31
CA ALA A 190 -4.64 1.48 -12.59
C ALA A 190 -4.85 2.47 -13.73
N ASN A 191 -4.35 2.13 -14.92
CA ASN A 191 -4.52 2.92 -16.13
C ASN A 191 -5.72 2.46 -16.97
N THR A 192 -6.23 1.25 -16.67
CA THR A 192 -7.37 0.64 -17.34
C THR A 192 -8.44 0.23 -16.33
N ILE A 193 -9.64 -0.10 -16.82
CA ILE A 193 -10.74 -0.62 -15.98
C ILE A 193 -10.63 -2.12 -15.67
N GLY A 194 -9.45 -2.70 -15.77
CA GLY A 194 -9.24 -4.13 -15.54
C GLY A 194 -9.63 -5.03 -16.70
N LEU A 195 -10.04 -4.48 -17.83
CA LEU A 195 -10.40 -5.24 -19.04
C LEU A 195 -9.22 -5.44 -20.00
N GLY A 196 -8.03 -4.99 -19.60
CA GLY A 196 -6.88 -4.89 -20.49
C GLY A 196 -6.98 -3.68 -21.42
N ASP A 197 -5.96 -3.47 -22.22
CA ASP A 197 -5.94 -2.35 -23.15
C ASP A 197 -6.78 -2.63 -24.40
N THR A 198 -7.96 -1.99 -24.47
CA THR A 198 -8.82 -2.00 -25.65
C THR A 198 -8.50 -0.89 -26.64
N THR A 199 -7.63 0.05 -26.26
CA THR A 199 -7.32 1.26 -27.04
C THR A 199 -5.98 1.20 -27.75
N GLY A 200 -5.10 0.25 -27.41
CA GLY A 200 -3.74 0.14 -27.92
C GLY A 200 -2.75 1.17 -27.32
N LEU A 201 -3.17 1.91 -26.28
CA LEU A 201 -2.36 2.92 -25.61
C LEU A 201 -1.51 2.38 -24.46
N TYR A 202 -1.91 1.23 -23.88
CA TYR A 202 -1.31 0.68 -22.66
C TYR A 202 -0.80 -0.73 -22.88
N HIS A 203 0.28 -0.86 -23.64
CA HIS A 203 0.93 -2.15 -23.86
C HIS A 203 1.40 -2.77 -22.53
N GLY A 204 1.04 -4.02 -22.29
CA GLY A 204 1.43 -4.77 -21.08
C GLY A 204 0.38 -4.83 -19.98
N THR A 205 -0.74 -4.10 -20.10
CA THR A 205 -1.87 -4.25 -19.16
C THR A 205 -2.59 -5.58 -19.41
N GLN A 206 -3.01 -6.21 -18.32
CA GLN A 206 -3.67 -7.51 -18.33
C GLN A 206 -5.12 -7.38 -17.88
N GLN A 207 -5.94 -8.36 -18.26
CA GLN A 207 -7.29 -8.48 -17.68
C GLN A 207 -7.17 -8.89 -16.23
N ILE A 208 -7.75 -8.09 -15.34
CA ILE A 208 -7.83 -8.39 -13.92
C ILE A 208 -9.04 -9.29 -13.68
N ASN A 209 -8.86 -10.33 -12.87
CA ASN A 209 -9.97 -11.21 -12.48
C ASN A 209 -11.08 -10.39 -11.80
N GLN A 210 -12.33 -10.58 -12.22
CA GLN A 210 -13.49 -9.89 -11.67
C GLN A 210 -13.58 -10.02 -10.14
N GLY A 211 -13.29 -11.20 -9.60
CA GLY A 211 -13.27 -11.42 -8.15
C GLY A 211 -12.21 -10.59 -7.40
N GLN A 212 -11.16 -10.13 -8.07
CA GLN A 212 -10.21 -9.16 -7.49
C GLN A 212 -10.77 -7.75 -7.54
N MET A 213 -11.39 -7.38 -8.68
CA MET A 213 -11.99 -6.03 -8.84
C MET A 213 -13.10 -5.78 -7.84
N ASP A 214 -13.94 -6.77 -7.55
CA ASP A 214 -15.07 -6.66 -6.60
C ASP A 214 -14.61 -6.37 -5.15
N ARG A 215 -13.32 -6.53 -4.85
CA ARG A 215 -12.74 -6.25 -3.54
C ARG A 215 -12.25 -4.81 -3.37
N TRP A 216 -12.25 -4.04 -4.45
CA TRP A 216 -11.84 -2.64 -4.46
C TRP A 216 -13.03 -1.69 -4.52
N ASN A 217 -12.92 -0.56 -3.81
CA ASN A 217 -13.74 0.61 -4.06
C ASN A 217 -13.05 1.43 -5.16
N ILE A 218 -13.64 1.46 -6.34
CA ILE A 218 -13.03 2.07 -7.52
C ILE A 218 -13.49 3.52 -7.62
N VAL A 219 -12.54 4.43 -7.79
CA VAL A 219 -12.77 5.84 -8.10
C VAL A 219 -12.03 6.19 -9.39
N THR A 220 -12.68 6.99 -10.23
CA THR A 220 -12.09 7.48 -11.49
C THR A 220 -11.59 8.90 -11.28
N SER A 221 -10.30 9.10 -11.57
CA SER A 221 -9.60 10.40 -11.52
C SER A 221 -9.50 11.01 -12.92
#